data_3ba654e02f3515b0814c667ba942c4dd
#
_entry.id   3ba654e02f3515b0814c667ba942c4dd
#
_cell.length_a   1.000
_cell.length_b   1.000
_cell.length_c   1.000
_cell.angle_alpha   90.00
_cell.angle_beta   90.00
_cell.angle_gamma   90.00
#
_symmetry.space_group_name_H-M   'P 1'
#
loop_
_entity.id
_entity.type
_entity.pdbx_description
1 polymer ?
#
loop_
_entity_poly.entity_id
_entity_poly.type
_entity_poly.pdbx_seq_one_letter_code
_entity_poly.pdbx_strand_id
1 'polypeptide(L)'
;MTEEKNALVFTNDNCIGCNKCISVCSCMGACVSHVVDGINRIDVDSDKCIACGACFDVCDHHAREFADDTERFFEDLKKGERISLLIAPAFKANYPSEYGTVLGGLKKLGVNRMISVSFGADITTWGYLNYIDKYGFTGGISQPCPAVVGYIERYLPELLPKLFPVQSPMMCAAIYARKQMGITDKFAFLSPCIAKKMEIEDGNNGGYISYNVTFDHLMQYIRKHGISGENATDEVEYGLGSIYPTPGGLKENVYWFLGESVFIRQIEGEKHMYEYLERNREKIAKDKTPYLFIDALNCANGCICGTAVEEDKANTDDALCALLKIRESVKKDKGMSAWAKKLSPKQRLKN
;
A
#
# COMPACT_ATOMS: atom_id res chain seq x y z
N MET A 1 2.39 -17.80 30.40
CA MET A 1 3.23 -17.41 29.27
C MET A 1 2.29 -16.74 28.29
N THR A 2 2.22 -15.42 28.31
CA THR A 2 1.51 -14.64 27.29
C THR A 2 2.29 -14.80 26.01
N GLU A 3 1.63 -15.29 24.93
CA GLU A 3 2.19 -15.26 23.59
C GLU A 3 2.59 -13.80 23.32
N GLU A 4 3.89 -13.52 23.25
CA GLU A 4 4.38 -12.28 22.70
C GLU A 4 3.91 -12.25 21.26
N LYS A 5 2.84 -11.50 21.01
CA LYS A 5 2.48 -11.10 19.64
C LYS A 5 3.72 -10.40 19.11
N ASN A 6 4.43 -11.03 18.17
CA ASN A 6 5.57 -10.41 17.52
C ASN A 6 5.12 -9.06 16.97
N ALA A 7 5.65 -7.99 17.57
CA ALA A 7 5.30 -6.63 17.17
C ALA A 7 5.68 -6.43 15.70
N LEU A 8 4.75 -5.88 14.91
CA LEU A 8 5.02 -5.60 13.48
C LEU A 8 6.16 -4.59 13.31
N VAL A 9 6.26 -3.63 14.23
CA VAL A 9 7.37 -2.67 14.31
C VAL A 9 8.00 -2.81 15.69
N PHE A 10 9.33 -2.92 15.75
CA PHE A 10 10.06 -3.14 17.00
C PHE A 10 11.37 -2.35 17.03
N THR A 11 12.05 -2.39 18.16
CA THR A 11 13.31 -1.67 18.40
C THR A 11 14.46 -2.67 18.57
N ASN A 12 15.55 -2.45 17.86
CA ASN A 12 16.79 -3.22 18.01
C ASN A 12 17.74 -2.59 19.03
N ASP A 13 18.91 -3.21 19.20
CA ASP A 13 19.93 -2.80 20.19
C ASP A 13 20.63 -1.47 19.90
N ASN A 14 20.45 -0.89 18.70
CA ASN A 14 21.01 0.41 18.35
C ASN A 14 20.28 1.59 19.02
N CYS A 15 19.17 1.34 19.73
CA CYS A 15 18.40 2.39 20.37
C CYS A 15 19.16 3.02 21.55
N ILE A 16 19.38 4.31 21.49
CA ILE A 16 20.01 5.11 22.56
C ILE A 16 19.00 5.93 23.39
N GLY A 17 17.70 5.72 23.18
CA GLY A 17 16.66 6.42 23.94
C GLY A 17 16.56 7.93 23.68
N CYS A 18 16.89 8.41 22.48
CA CYS A 18 16.87 9.84 22.15
C CYS A 18 15.46 10.46 22.06
N ASN A 19 14.40 9.66 22.09
CA ASN A 19 12.98 10.05 22.04
C ASN A 19 12.50 10.72 20.72
N LYS A 20 13.31 10.81 19.67
CA LYS A 20 12.89 11.40 18.38
C LYS A 20 11.63 10.71 17.82
N CYS A 21 11.59 9.39 17.88
CA CYS A 21 10.44 8.60 17.40
C CYS A 21 9.15 8.86 18.18
N ILE A 22 9.21 9.22 19.46
CA ILE A 22 8.04 9.63 20.24
C ILE A 22 7.50 10.96 19.71
N SER A 23 8.38 11.91 19.40
CA SER A 23 8.00 13.27 18.99
C SER A 23 7.29 13.33 17.62
N VAL A 24 7.53 12.34 16.74
CA VAL A 24 6.92 12.28 15.40
C VAL A 24 5.74 11.32 15.33
N CYS A 25 5.52 10.51 16.36
CA CYS A 25 4.46 9.51 16.36
C CYS A 25 3.08 10.16 16.48
N SER A 26 2.27 10.02 15.42
CA SER A 26 0.88 10.47 15.44
C SER A 26 -0.04 9.60 16.32
N CYS A 27 0.42 8.41 16.70
CA CYS A 27 -0.31 7.45 17.52
C CYS A 27 0.06 7.63 19.00
N MET A 28 -0.80 8.28 19.76
CA MET A 28 -0.55 8.55 21.17
C MET A 28 -0.27 7.28 21.97
N GLY A 29 0.94 7.20 22.57
CA GLY A 29 1.35 6.08 23.39
C GLY A 29 1.77 4.82 22.62
N ALA A 30 1.93 4.88 21.29
CA ALA A 30 2.47 3.77 20.53
C ALA A 30 4.00 3.64 20.67
N CYS A 31 4.72 4.76 20.79
CA CYS A 31 6.14 4.75 21.17
C CYS A 31 6.26 5.07 22.66
N VAL A 32 6.81 4.14 23.42
CA VAL A 32 6.89 4.25 24.91
C VAL A 32 8.34 4.20 25.37
N SER A 33 8.72 5.18 26.19
CA SER A 33 10.05 5.23 26.81
C SER A 33 10.05 4.40 28.11
N HIS A 34 11.07 3.58 28.28
CA HIS A 34 11.33 2.85 29.52
C HIS A 34 12.84 2.74 29.79
N VAL A 35 13.22 2.43 31.02
CA VAL A 35 14.61 2.27 31.40
C VAL A 35 14.92 0.80 31.62
N VAL A 36 15.93 0.28 30.87
CA VAL A 36 16.48 -1.07 31.03
C VAL A 36 17.95 -0.92 31.42
N ASP A 37 18.35 -1.47 32.52
CA ASP A 37 19.75 -1.43 33.05
C ASP A 37 20.34 0.00 33.08
N GLY A 38 19.50 0.99 33.42
CA GLY A 38 19.91 2.40 33.50
C GLY A 38 19.98 3.12 32.15
N ILE A 39 19.67 2.45 31.06
CA ILE A 39 19.66 3.01 29.71
C ILE A 39 18.20 3.23 29.25
N ASN A 40 17.91 4.44 28.78
CA ASN A 40 16.61 4.72 28.19
C ASN A 40 16.48 3.99 26.84
N ARG A 41 15.33 3.32 26.63
CA ARG A 41 14.97 2.66 25.38
C ARG A 41 13.54 2.99 25.01
N ILE A 42 13.21 2.87 23.72
CA ILE A 42 11.87 3.17 23.24
C ILE A 42 11.26 1.91 22.61
N ASP A 43 10.23 1.38 23.24
CA ASP A 43 9.45 0.26 22.70
C ASP A 43 8.27 0.73 21.86
N VAL A 44 7.69 -0.20 21.13
CA VAL A 44 6.50 0.01 20.32
C VAL A 44 5.35 -0.85 20.84
N ASP A 45 4.29 -0.19 21.26
CA ASP A 45 3.01 -0.82 21.61
C ASP A 45 2.27 -1.22 20.34
N SER A 46 2.23 -2.52 20.06
CA SER A 46 1.62 -3.09 18.84
C SER A 46 0.13 -2.80 18.71
N ASP A 47 -0.59 -2.69 19.83
CA ASP A 47 -2.04 -2.46 19.80
C ASP A 47 -2.36 -1.02 19.40
N LYS A 48 -1.41 -0.09 19.60
CA LYS A 48 -1.54 1.32 19.24
C LYS A 48 -0.83 1.67 17.93
N CYS A 49 0.19 0.93 17.55
CA CYS A 49 0.96 1.19 16.33
C CYS A 49 0.18 0.87 15.07
N ILE A 50 0.18 1.79 14.11
CA ILE A 50 -0.42 1.63 12.78
C ILE A 50 0.60 1.36 11.67
N ALA A 51 1.84 1.11 12.02
CA ALA A 51 2.95 0.85 11.09
C ALA A 51 3.13 1.95 10.01
N CYS A 52 2.93 3.22 10.38
CA CYS A 52 2.98 4.37 9.46
C CYS A 52 4.39 4.72 8.95
N GLY A 53 5.45 4.24 9.61
CA GLY A 53 6.84 4.47 9.19
C GLY A 53 7.53 5.69 9.78
N ALA A 54 6.83 6.71 10.29
CA ALA A 54 7.42 7.97 10.76
C ALA A 54 8.58 7.80 11.76
N CYS A 55 8.57 6.73 12.55
CA CYS A 55 9.64 6.44 13.50
C CYS A 55 10.92 5.87 12.84
N PHE A 56 10.83 5.34 11.63
CA PHE A 56 11.99 4.93 10.84
C PHE A 56 12.71 6.16 10.28
N ASP A 57 11.95 7.04 9.63
CA ASP A 57 12.49 8.22 8.92
C ASP A 57 13.26 9.17 9.86
N VAL A 58 12.90 9.22 11.15
CA VAL A 58 13.52 10.10 12.13
C VAL A 58 14.68 9.46 12.90
N CYS A 59 14.91 8.15 12.70
CA CYS A 59 15.87 7.40 13.50
C CYS A 59 17.28 7.37 12.91
N ASP A 60 18.12 8.34 13.24
CA ASP A 60 19.53 8.40 12.80
C ASP A 60 20.38 7.20 13.27
N HIS A 61 19.84 6.35 14.15
CA HIS A 61 20.53 5.19 14.71
C HIS A 61 20.13 3.87 14.05
N HIS A 62 19.23 3.92 13.03
CA HIS A 62 18.65 2.72 12.41
C HIS A 62 18.18 1.68 13.45
N ALA A 63 17.56 2.17 14.55
CA ALA A 63 17.12 1.36 15.66
C ALA A 63 15.69 0.83 15.51
N ARG A 64 15.03 1.11 14.38
CA ARG A 64 13.70 0.60 14.07
C ARG A 64 13.78 -0.51 13.07
N GLU A 65 13.07 -1.58 13.34
CA GLU A 65 12.91 -2.74 12.48
C GLU A 65 11.44 -3.12 12.35
N PHE A 66 11.13 -3.92 11.35
CA PHE A 66 9.80 -4.46 11.14
C PHE A 66 9.82 -5.94 10.75
N ALA A 67 8.73 -6.63 11.05
CA ALA A 67 8.53 -8.01 10.64
C ALA A 67 7.70 -8.07 9.34
N ASP A 68 8.07 -8.98 8.43
CA ASP A 68 7.27 -9.33 7.27
C ASP A 68 7.29 -10.86 7.05
N ASP A 69 6.83 -11.31 5.90
CA ASP A 69 6.77 -12.74 5.59
C ASP A 69 7.85 -13.20 4.58
N THR A 70 8.86 -12.39 4.31
CA THR A 70 9.85 -12.70 3.27
C THR A 70 10.57 -14.02 3.52
N GLU A 71 11.10 -14.25 4.72
CA GLU A 71 11.77 -15.52 5.05
C GLU A 71 10.79 -16.71 4.93
N ARG A 72 9.59 -16.59 5.52
CA ARG A 72 8.55 -17.62 5.45
C ARG A 72 8.13 -17.93 4.01
N PHE A 73 8.03 -16.92 3.16
CA PHE A 73 7.72 -17.07 1.74
C PHE A 73 8.77 -17.93 1.04
N PHE A 74 10.07 -17.65 1.23
CA PHE A 74 11.14 -18.44 0.62
C PHE A 74 11.26 -19.84 1.21
N GLU A 75 11.03 -20.01 2.50
CA GLU A 75 10.99 -21.34 3.13
C GLU A 75 9.86 -22.20 2.55
N ASP A 76 8.67 -21.64 2.40
CA ASP A 76 7.52 -22.37 1.87
C ASP A 76 7.70 -22.68 0.37
N LEU A 77 8.31 -21.79 -0.42
CA LEU A 77 8.73 -22.11 -1.80
C LEU A 77 9.68 -23.30 -1.85
N LYS A 78 10.71 -23.33 -0.97
CA LYS A 78 11.66 -24.45 -0.89
C LYS A 78 10.99 -25.77 -0.50
N LYS A 79 9.90 -25.72 0.29
CA LYS A 79 9.09 -26.90 0.65
C LYS A 79 8.15 -27.35 -0.48
N GLY A 80 8.10 -26.61 -1.59
CA GLY A 80 7.25 -26.94 -2.74
C GLY A 80 5.81 -26.42 -2.62
N GLU A 81 5.55 -25.49 -1.71
CA GLU A 81 4.24 -24.81 -1.62
C GLU A 81 3.98 -24.06 -2.93
N ARG A 82 2.73 -24.16 -3.37
CA ARG A 82 2.29 -23.50 -4.59
C ARG A 82 1.91 -22.04 -4.31
N ILE A 83 2.77 -21.12 -4.74
CA ILE A 83 2.66 -19.70 -4.45
C ILE A 83 2.60 -18.88 -5.75
N SER A 84 1.67 -17.94 -5.83
CA SER A 84 1.56 -16.93 -6.88
C SER A 84 1.77 -15.53 -6.31
N LEU A 85 2.37 -14.64 -7.10
CA LEU A 85 2.65 -13.27 -6.69
C LEU A 85 1.54 -12.30 -7.13
N LEU A 86 1.22 -11.37 -6.24
CA LEU A 86 0.55 -10.13 -6.54
C LEU A 86 1.59 -9.01 -6.45
N ILE A 87 1.83 -8.29 -7.52
CA ILE A 87 2.97 -7.36 -7.63
C ILE A 87 2.46 -5.93 -7.63
N ALA A 88 2.84 -5.13 -6.62
CA ALA A 88 2.55 -3.71 -6.61
C ALA A 88 3.28 -3.00 -7.78
N PRO A 89 2.60 -2.10 -8.53
CA PRO A 89 3.21 -1.37 -9.64
C PRO A 89 4.47 -0.60 -9.25
N ALA A 90 4.55 -0.18 -7.98
CA ALA A 90 5.72 0.46 -7.40
C ALA A 90 7.00 -0.38 -7.52
N PHE A 91 6.91 -1.72 -7.56
CA PHE A 91 8.09 -2.57 -7.69
C PHE A 91 8.84 -2.34 -9.00
N LYS A 92 8.12 -2.32 -10.11
CA LYS A 92 8.71 -2.01 -11.43
C LYS A 92 9.26 -0.59 -11.51
N ALA A 93 8.61 0.35 -10.83
CA ALA A 93 9.05 1.75 -10.81
C ALA A 93 10.34 1.94 -10.00
N ASN A 94 10.47 1.24 -8.86
CA ASN A 94 11.66 1.33 -8.00
C ASN A 94 12.86 0.53 -8.55
N TYR A 95 12.61 -0.58 -9.25
CA TYR A 95 13.66 -1.50 -9.73
C TYR A 95 13.59 -1.74 -11.24
N PRO A 96 13.56 -0.70 -12.09
CA PRO A 96 13.32 -0.87 -13.53
C PRO A 96 14.38 -1.72 -14.23
N SER A 97 15.62 -1.71 -13.77
CA SER A 97 16.72 -2.51 -14.32
C SER A 97 16.76 -3.95 -13.77
N GLU A 98 16.31 -4.17 -12.54
CA GLU A 98 16.38 -5.46 -11.85
C GLU A 98 15.05 -6.24 -11.95
N TYR A 99 13.95 -5.55 -12.24
CA TYR A 99 12.60 -6.12 -12.25
C TYR A 99 12.48 -7.44 -12.98
N GLY A 100 12.94 -7.51 -14.23
CA GLY A 100 12.81 -8.71 -15.05
C GLY A 100 13.66 -9.89 -14.55
N THR A 101 14.89 -9.63 -14.13
CA THR A 101 15.80 -10.66 -13.62
C THR A 101 15.39 -11.18 -12.24
N VAL A 102 14.83 -10.31 -11.39
CA VAL A 102 14.25 -10.69 -10.10
C VAL A 102 13.05 -11.60 -10.30
N LEU A 103 12.08 -11.21 -11.15
CA LEU A 103 10.92 -12.05 -11.45
C LEU A 103 11.33 -13.39 -12.08
N GLY A 104 12.31 -13.38 -12.97
CA GLY A 104 12.88 -14.59 -13.55
C GLY A 104 13.51 -15.51 -12.50
N GLY A 105 14.21 -14.95 -11.52
CA GLY A 105 14.77 -15.70 -10.39
C GLY A 105 13.68 -16.32 -9.52
N LEU A 106 12.63 -15.56 -9.18
CA LEU A 106 11.49 -16.07 -8.42
C LEU A 106 10.73 -17.18 -9.17
N LYS A 107 10.58 -17.04 -10.48
CA LYS A 107 9.99 -18.08 -11.33
C LYS A 107 10.83 -19.36 -11.30
N LYS A 108 12.15 -19.24 -11.39
CA LYS A 108 13.08 -20.37 -11.29
C LYS A 108 13.01 -21.08 -9.93
N LEU A 109 12.69 -20.35 -8.86
CA LEU A 109 12.47 -20.92 -7.52
C LEU A 109 11.11 -21.59 -7.34
N GLY A 110 10.20 -21.51 -8.33
CA GLY A 110 8.92 -22.22 -8.28
C GLY A 110 7.71 -21.33 -8.10
N VAL A 111 7.86 -19.99 -8.15
CA VAL A 111 6.68 -19.10 -8.21
C VAL A 111 5.84 -19.44 -9.44
N ASN A 112 4.55 -19.70 -9.24
CA ASN A 112 3.66 -20.19 -10.28
C ASN A 112 3.16 -19.08 -11.22
N ARG A 113 2.51 -18.07 -10.67
CA ARG A 113 1.94 -16.94 -11.42
C ARG A 113 2.44 -15.61 -10.86
N MET A 114 2.50 -14.62 -11.70
CA MET A 114 2.97 -13.26 -11.36
C MET A 114 1.97 -12.25 -11.91
N ILE A 115 1.20 -11.62 -11.04
CA ILE A 115 0.01 -10.83 -11.40
C ILE A 115 0.22 -9.39 -10.93
N SER A 116 0.10 -8.42 -11.83
CA SER A 116 0.14 -7.00 -11.46
C SER A 116 -1.09 -6.60 -10.66
N VAL A 117 -0.91 -5.80 -9.60
CA VAL A 117 -2.03 -5.23 -8.83
C VAL A 117 -2.64 -4.00 -9.50
N SER A 118 -2.08 -3.52 -10.61
CA SER A 118 -2.63 -2.36 -11.33
C SER A 118 -4.08 -2.56 -11.77
N PHE A 119 -4.44 -3.76 -12.25
CA PHE A 119 -5.84 -4.05 -12.59
C PHE A 119 -6.75 -4.11 -11.36
N GLY A 120 -6.23 -4.52 -10.21
CA GLY A 120 -6.95 -4.45 -8.94
C GLY A 120 -7.28 -3.01 -8.55
N ALA A 121 -6.40 -2.06 -8.86
CA ALA A 121 -6.63 -0.63 -8.67
C ALA A 121 -7.71 -0.09 -9.63
N ASP A 122 -7.76 -0.59 -10.86
CA ASP A 122 -8.85 -0.27 -11.79
C ASP A 122 -10.21 -0.77 -11.25
N ILE A 123 -10.26 -2.00 -10.69
CA ILE A 123 -11.46 -2.54 -10.02
C ILE A 123 -11.83 -1.70 -8.80
N THR A 124 -10.87 -1.28 -8.01
CA THR A 124 -11.09 -0.42 -6.84
C THR A 124 -11.69 0.92 -7.27
N THR A 125 -11.13 1.58 -8.30
CA THR A 125 -11.68 2.82 -8.86
C THR A 125 -13.13 2.64 -9.30
N TRP A 126 -13.41 1.57 -10.05
CA TRP A 126 -14.77 1.24 -10.47
C TRP A 126 -15.70 1.04 -9.26
N GLY A 127 -15.22 0.37 -8.21
CA GLY A 127 -15.98 0.19 -6.98
C GLY A 127 -16.36 1.52 -6.32
N TYR A 128 -15.43 2.48 -6.22
CA TYR A 128 -15.70 3.83 -5.72
C TYR A 128 -16.76 4.54 -6.54
N LEU A 129 -16.58 4.58 -7.86
CA LEU A 129 -17.50 5.27 -8.76
C LEU A 129 -18.91 4.67 -8.73
N ASN A 130 -19.00 3.34 -8.70
CA ASN A 130 -20.27 2.63 -8.56
C ASN A 130 -20.96 2.92 -7.22
N TYR A 131 -20.19 2.95 -6.13
CA TYR A 131 -20.75 3.22 -4.82
C TYR A 131 -21.27 4.65 -4.71
N ILE A 132 -20.53 5.62 -5.26
CA ILE A 132 -20.95 7.03 -5.35
C ILE A 132 -22.24 7.15 -6.18
N ASP A 133 -22.28 6.54 -7.38
CA ASP A 133 -23.45 6.64 -8.27
C ASP A 133 -24.69 5.98 -7.67
N LYS A 134 -24.53 4.80 -7.06
CA LYS A 134 -25.65 4.02 -6.52
C LYS A 134 -26.24 4.59 -5.25
N TYR A 135 -25.39 5.11 -4.35
CA TYR A 135 -25.83 5.50 -3.01
C TYR A 135 -25.77 7.01 -2.75
N GLY A 136 -25.29 7.80 -3.72
CA GLY A 136 -25.08 9.23 -3.54
C GLY A 136 -24.04 9.55 -2.46
N PHE A 137 -23.09 8.61 -2.20
CA PHE A 137 -22.13 8.74 -1.13
C PHE A 137 -21.08 9.79 -1.47
N THR A 138 -21.02 10.85 -0.65
CA THR A 138 -20.05 11.94 -0.82
C THR A 138 -19.36 12.27 0.50
N GLY A 139 -18.22 12.96 0.44
CA GLY A 139 -17.47 13.36 1.63
C GLY A 139 -16.78 12.20 2.36
N GLY A 140 -16.75 11.00 1.75
CA GLY A 140 -16.08 9.83 2.32
C GLY A 140 -14.57 9.91 2.29
N ILE A 141 -13.91 8.95 2.92
CA ILE A 141 -12.46 8.82 3.00
C ILE A 141 -12.03 7.57 2.21
N SER A 142 -11.04 7.70 1.36
CA SER A 142 -10.47 6.55 0.66
C SER A 142 -9.78 5.59 1.63
N GLN A 143 -9.83 4.29 1.34
CA GLN A 143 -9.33 3.28 2.28
C GLN A 143 -8.25 2.32 1.71
N PRO A 144 -7.53 2.60 0.60
CA PRO A 144 -6.50 1.68 0.11
C PRO A 144 -5.25 1.64 1.01
N CYS A 145 -5.09 2.61 1.92
CA CYS A 145 -3.97 2.71 2.84
C CYS A 145 -4.33 2.11 4.22
N PRO A 146 -3.75 0.95 4.62
CA PRO A 146 -4.07 0.32 5.89
C PRO A 146 -3.64 1.13 7.12
N ALA A 147 -2.61 1.97 7.02
CA ALA A 147 -2.24 2.87 8.11
C ALA A 147 -3.33 3.93 8.37
N VAL A 148 -3.96 4.47 7.30
CA VAL A 148 -5.09 5.39 7.44
C VAL A 148 -6.30 4.70 8.06
N VAL A 149 -6.63 3.50 7.59
CA VAL A 149 -7.74 2.70 8.14
C VAL A 149 -7.47 2.40 9.61
N GLY A 150 -6.31 1.88 9.95
CA GLY A 150 -5.94 1.55 11.32
C GLY A 150 -5.90 2.76 12.25
N TYR A 151 -5.57 3.96 11.73
CA TYR A 151 -5.67 5.20 12.51
C TYR A 151 -7.12 5.55 12.82
N ILE A 152 -7.99 5.48 11.82
CA ILE A 152 -9.42 5.76 11.99
C ILE A 152 -10.03 4.76 12.98
N GLU A 153 -9.76 3.48 12.85
CA GLU A 153 -10.27 2.45 13.75
C GLU A 153 -9.87 2.68 15.21
N ARG A 154 -8.62 3.08 15.45
CA ARG A 154 -8.09 3.22 16.83
C ARG A 154 -8.34 4.58 17.46
N TYR A 155 -8.26 5.66 16.65
CA TYR A 155 -8.20 7.03 17.18
C TYR A 155 -9.39 7.90 16.78
N LEU A 156 -10.10 7.56 15.68
CA LEU A 156 -11.23 8.33 15.15
C LEU A 156 -12.41 7.43 14.75
N PRO A 157 -12.89 6.53 15.65
CA PRO A 157 -13.90 5.53 15.29
C PRO A 157 -15.21 6.12 14.77
N GLU A 158 -15.51 7.37 15.08
CA GLU A 158 -16.65 8.10 14.53
C GLU A 158 -16.57 8.32 13.01
N LEU A 159 -15.37 8.18 12.41
CA LEU A 159 -15.16 8.28 10.97
C LEU A 159 -15.24 6.93 10.23
N LEU A 160 -15.39 5.80 10.93
CA LEU A 160 -15.54 4.48 10.30
C LEU A 160 -16.67 4.45 9.25
N PRO A 161 -17.86 5.04 9.50
CA PRO A 161 -18.94 5.08 8.50
C PRO A 161 -18.60 5.92 7.26
N LYS A 162 -17.50 6.68 7.29
CA LYS A 162 -17.02 7.50 6.18
C LYS A 162 -15.98 6.83 5.31
N LEU A 163 -15.42 5.71 5.74
CA LEU A 163 -14.58 4.88 4.86
C LEU A 163 -15.44 4.28 3.74
N PHE A 164 -14.92 4.31 2.52
CA PHE A 164 -15.58 3.62 1.42
C PHE A 164 -15.57 2.11 1.66
N PRO A 165 -16.70 1.41 1.54
CA PRO A 165 -16.78 -0.04 1.69
C PRO A 165 -16.33 -0.76 0.40
N VAL A 166 -15.15 -0.43 -0.07
CA VAL A 166 -14.55 -0.98 -1.29
C VAL A 166 -13.17 -1.53 -0.92
N GLN A 167 -12.87 -2.74 -1.34
CA GLN A 167 -11.59 -3.38 -1.06
C GLN A 167 -10.41 -2.64 -1.71
N SER A 168 -9.23 -2.74 -1.08
CA SER A 168 -8.00 -2.15 -1.62
C SER A 168 -7.60 -2.80 -2.96
N PRO A 169 -6.75 -2.15 -3.77
CA PRO A 169 -6.23 -2.73 -5.01
C PRO A 169 -5.64 -4.14 -4.84
N MET A 170 -4.88 -4.36 -3.77
CA MET A 170 -4.30 -5.65 -3.44
C MET A 170 -5.39 -6.70 -3.21
N MET A 171 -6.40 -6.39 -2.41
CA MET A 171 -7.51 -7.30 -2.12
C MET A 171 -8.40 -7.52 -3.34
N CYS A 172 -8.69 -6.48 -4.11
CA CYS A 172 -9.44 -6.62 -5.37
C CYS A 172 -8.73 -7.57 -6.35
N ALA A 173 -7.39 -7.45 -6.48
CA ALA A 173 -6.59 -8.35 -7.30
C ALA A 173 -6.64 -9.80 -6.79
N ALA A 174 -6.48 -10.01 -5.49
CA ALA A 174 -6.52 -11.34 -4.87
C ALA A 174 -7.89 -12.01 -5.04
N ILE A 175 -8.97 -11.28 -4.78
CA ILE A 175 -10.34 -11.80 -4.91
C ILE A 175 -10.63 -12.15 -6.37
N TYR A 176 -10.25 -11.28 -7.32
CA TYR A 176 -10.42 -11.53 -8.74
C TYR A 176 -9.61 -12.76 -9.20
N ALA A 177 -8.33 -12.82 -8.83
CA ALA A 177 -7.49 -13.98 -9.15
C ALA A 177 -8.07 -15.29 -8.59
N ARG A 178 -8.58 -15.27 -7.37
CA ARG A 178 -9.23 -16.43 -6.73
C ARG A 178 -10.54 -16.81 -7.42
N LYS A 179 -11.43 -15.84 -7.60
CA LYS A 179 -12.83 -16.12 -8.02
C LYS A 179 -13.04 -16.17 -9.52
N GLN A 180 -12.31 -15.35 -10.29
CA GLN A 180 -12.49 -15.24 -11.73
C GLN A 180 -11.44 -16.01 -12.52
N MET A 181 -10.16 -15.97 -12.05
CA MET A 181 -9.08 -16.72 -12.72
C MET A 181 -8.92 -18.15 -12.18
N GLY A 182 -9.64 -18.53 -11.12
CA GLY A 182 -9.60 -19.87 -10.54
C GLY A 182 -8.26 -20.27 -9.90
N ILE A 183 -7.43 -19.31 -9.52
CA ILE A 183 -6.12 -19.56 -8.94
C ILE A 183 -6.30 -19.97 -7.47
N THR A 184 -5.89 -21.19 -7.13
CA THR A 184 -6.02 -21.75 -5.77
C THR A 184 -4.74 -21.64 -4.93
N ASP A 185 -3.67 -21.11 -5.51
CA ASP A 185 -2.36 -20.94 -4.86
C ASP A 185 -2.44 -20.04 -3.62
N LYS A 186 -1.46 -20.15 -2.72
CA LYS A 186 -1.22 -19.10 -1.73
C LYS A 186 -0.77 -17.84 -2.46
N PHE A 187 -1.30 -16.68 -2.08
CA PHE A 187 -0.84 -15.41 -2.65
C PHE A 187 0.19 -14.75 -1.76
N ALA A 188 1.28 -14.28 -2.38
CA ALA A 188 2.25 -13.40 -1.76
C ALA A 188 2.17 -12.01 -2.41
N PHE A 189 2.00 -10.98 -1.61
CA PHE A 189 1.99 -9.60 -2.08
C PHE A 189 3.38 -8.99 -2.01
N LEU A 190 3.97 -8.65 -3.17
CA LEU A 190 5.19 -7.85 -3.23
C LEU A 190 4.84 -6.39 -2.95
N SER A 191 5.27 -5.91 -1.79
CA SER A 191 4.71 -4.76 -1.11
C SER A 191 5.72 -3.64 -0.84
N PRO A 192 5.38 -2.38 -1.11
CA PRO A 192 6.17 -1.24 -0.64
C PRO A 192 5.86 -0.84 0.82
N CYS A 193 5.08 -1.64 1.57
CA CYS A 193 4.41 -1.15 2.77
C CYS A 193 4.40 -2.16 3.92
N ILE A 194 4.87 -1.74 5.09
CA ILE A 194 4.83 -2.53 6.33
C ILE A 194 3.37 -2.78 6.76
N ALA A 195 2.55 -1.71 6.76
CA ALA A 195 1.17 -1.76 7.25
C ALA A 195 0.25 -2.71 6.45
N LYS A 196 0.63 -3.14 5.25
CA LYS A 196 -0.11 -4.15 4.48
C LYS A 196 -0.21 -5.50 5.20
N LYS A 197 0.71 -5.79 6.09
CA LYS A 197 0.63 -6.97 6.97
C LYS A 197 -0.64 -6.94 7.84
N MET A 198 -1.00 -5.77 8.39
CA MET A 198 -2.24 -5.63 9.19
C MET A 198 -3.50 -5.90 8.35
N GLU A 199 -3.55 -5.40 7.11
CA GLU A 199 -4.67 -5.65 6.20
C GLU A 199 -4.77 -7.13 5.81
N ILE A 200 -3.64 -7.80 5.58
CA ILE A 200 -3.58 -9.22 5.24
C ILE A 200 -4.09 -10.08 6.40
N GLU A 201 -3.75 -9.72 7.63
CA GLU A 201 -4.09 -10.46 8.84
C GLU A 201 -5.48 -10.12 9.40
N ASP A 202 -6.15 -9.10 8.86
CA ASP A 202 -7.51 -8.77 9.26
C ASP A 202 -8.48 -9.92 8.88
N GLY A 203 -9.10 -10.50 9.90
CA GLY A 203 -10.06 -11.61 9.73
C GLY A 203 -11.23 -11.29 8.80
N ASN A 204 -11.60 -10.02 8.64
CA ASN A 204 -12.65 -9.57 7.73
C ASN A 204 -12.25 -9.68 6.25
N ASN A 205 -10.96 -9.79 5.95
CA ASN A 205 -10.44 -9.87 4.58
C ASN A 205 -10.42 -11.32 4.01
N GLY A 206 -10.93 -12.30 4.75
CA GLY A 206 -11.17 -13.66 4.24
C GLY A 206 -9.93 -14.48 3.90
N GLY A 207 -8.74 -14.09 4.37
CA GLY A 207 -7.52 -14.88 4.25
C GLY A 207 -7.04 -15.14 2.81
N TYR A 208 -7.36 -14.26 1.87
CA TYR A 208 -6.98 -14.42 0.46
C TYR A 208 -5.47 -14.37 0.23
N ILE A 209 -4.74 -13.60 1.02
CA ILE A 209 -3.30 -13.37 0.89
C ILE A 209 -2.60 -13.97 2.11
N SER A 210 -1.48 -14.66 1.86
CA SER A 210 -0.77 -15.41 2.89
C SER A 210 0.54 -14.74 3.33
N TYR A 211 1.12 -13.89 2.48
CA TYR A 211 2.43 -13.30 2.74
C TYR A 211 2.46 -11.82 2.33
N ASN A 212 2.98 -10.96 3.23
CA ASN A 212 3.46 -9.62 2.91
C ASN A 212 4.97 -9.71 2.68
N VAL A 213 5.40 -9.68 1.43
CA VAL A 213 6.82 -9.72 1.04
C VAL A 213 7.24 -8.30 0.69
N THR A 214 8.00 -7.65 1.55
CA THR A 214 8.37 -6.26 1.35
C THR A 214 9.49 -6.08 0.35
N PHE A 215 9.56 -4.92 -0.31
CA PHE A 215 10.60 -4.66 -1.30
C PHE A 215 11.99 -4.69 -0.68
N ASP A 216 12.16 -4.05 0.46
CA ASP A 216 13.44 -3.99 1.16
C ASP A 216 13.97 -5.39 1.52
N HIS A 217 13.20 -6.17 2.27
CA HIS A 217 13.62 -7.53 2.67
C HIS A 217 13.74 -8.48 1.47
N LEU A 218 12.86 -8.36 0.47
CA LEU A 218 12.96 -9.14 -0.76
C LEU A 218 14.29 -8.89 -1.46
N MET A 219 14.66 -7.63 -1.67
CA MET A 219 15.87 -7.27 -2.40
C MET A 219 17.12 -7.62 -1.60
N GLN A 220 17.13 -7.45 -0.28
CA GLN A 220 18.18 -7.94 0.60
C GLN A 220 18.35 -9.47 0.47
N TYR A 221 17.26 -10.23 0.54
CA TYR A 221 17.27 -11.67 0.40
C TYR A 221 17.81 -12.12 -0.96
N ILE A 222 17.32 -11.51 -2.04
CA ILE A 222 17.74 -11.81 -3.42
C ILE A 222 19.23 -11.56 -3.62
N ARG A 223 19.75 -10.42 -3.17
CA ARG A 223 21.17 -10.07 -3.27
C ARG A 223 22.04 -10.99 -2.43
N LYS A 224 21.64 -11.27 -1.20
CA LYS A 224 22.33 -12.18 -0.28
C LYS A 224 22.48 -13.59 -0.84
N HIS A 225 21.46 -14.09 -1.55
CA HIS A 225 21.44 -15.46 -2.08
C HIS A 225 21.76 -15.55 -3.58
N GLY A 226 22.09 -14.44 -4.26
CA GLY A 226 22.42 -14.42 -5.68
C GLY A 226 21.28 -14.91 -6.58
N ILE A 227 20.02 -14.62 -6.21
CA ILE A 227 18.85 -15.09 -6.94
C ILE A 227 18.63 -14.20 -8.16
N SER A 228 18.71 -14.80 -9.35
CA SER A 228 18.38 -14.14 -10.61
C SER A 228 17.97 -15.18 -11.67
N GLY A 229 17.29 -14.71 -12.72
CA GLY A 229 16.84 -15.55 -13.81
C GLY A 229 16.74 -14.82 -15.14
N GLU A 230 16.24 -15.51 -16.17
CA GLU A 230 15.89 -14.88 -17.43
C GLU A 230 14.79 -13.84 -17.22
N ASN A 231 14.82 -12.77 -18.01
CA ASN A 231 13.82 -11.71 -17.88
C ASN A 231 12.40 -12.24 -17.95
N ALA A 232 11.63 -11.98 -16.90
CA ALA A 232 10.22 -12.28 -16.81
C ALA A 232 9.40 -11.00 -16.56
N THR A 233 8.12 -11.07 -16.86
CA THR A 233 7.17 -9.97 -16.62
C THR A 233 5.95 -10.50 -15.87
N ASP A 234 5.19 -9.61 -15.30
CA ASP A 234 3.85 -9.90 -14.80
C ASP A 234 2.88 -10.22 -15.95
N GLU A 235 1.86 -11.02 -15.64
CA GLU A 235 0.95 -11.62 -16.62
C GLU A 235 -0.22 -10.71 -17.04
N VAL A 236 -0.45 -9.61 -16.34
CA VAL A 236 -1.59 -8.72 -16.56
C VAL A 236 -1.08 -7.37 -17.04
N GLU A 237 -1.71 -6.85 -18.11
CA GLU A 237 -1.39 -5.54 -18.62
C GLU A 237 -1.62 -4.43 -17.58
N TYR A 238 -0.74 -3.44 -17.57
CA TYR A 238 -0.90 -2.24 -16.76
C TYR A 238 -2.11 -1.42 -17.26
N GLY A 239 -2.99 -1.07 -16.33
CA GLY A 239 -4.09 -0.14 -16.55
C GLY A 239 -3.79 1.24 -15.96
N LEU A 240 -4.77 2.14 -15.94
CA LEU A 240 -4.66 3.43 -15.25
C LEU A 240 -4.36 3.27 -13.77
N GLY A 241 -4.76 2.15 -13.16
CA GLY A 241 -4.42 1.79 -11.79
C GLY A 241 -2.92 1.68 -11.51
N SER A 242 -2.06 1.62 -12.54
CA SER A 242 -0.60 1.63 -12.37
C SER A 242 -0.07 2.85 -11.63
N ILE A 243 -0.77 3.99 -11.67
CA ILE A 243 -0.37 5.24 -11.00
C ILE A 243 -0.88 5.36 -9.56
N TYR A 244 -1.67 4.41 -9.07
CA TYR A 244 -2.15 4.44 -7.67
C TYR A 244 -1.05 4.64 -6.62
N PRO A 245 0.18 4.14 -6.81
CA PRO A 245 1.25 4.36 -5.85
C PRO A 245 1.73 5.81 -5.71
N THR A 246 1.31 6.74 -6.59
CA THR A 246 1.66 8.17 -6.47
C THR A 246 0.68 8.94 -5.60
N PRO A 247 1.10 10.06 -5.00
CA PRO A 247 0.18 11.01 -4.38
C PRO A 247 -0.92 11.44 -5.36
N GLY A 248 -2.19 11.31 -4.96
CA GLY A 248 -3.32 11.63 -5.82
C GLY A 248 -3.58 10.63 -6.97
N GLY A 249 -2.95 9.46 -6.96
CA GLY A 249 -3.14 8.45 -8.01
C GLY A 249 -4.60 7.97 -8.13
N LEU A 250 -5.31 7.79 -7.02
CA LEU A 250 -6.74 7.51 -7.04
C LEU A 250 -7.54 8.68 -7.60
N LYS A 251 -7.25 9.91 -7.16
CA LYS A 251 -7.89 11.13 -7.67
C LYS A 251 -7.75 11.23 -9.19
N GLU A 252 -6.55 10.98 -9.73
CA GLU A 252 -6.32 11.04 -11.18
C GLU A 252 -7.11 9.96 -11.92
N ASN A 253 -7.21 8.75 -11.37
CA ASN A 253 -8.06 7.70 -11.93
C ASN A 253 -9.53 8.12 -11.96
N VAL A 254 -10.05 8.73 -10.90
CA VAL A 254 -11.43 9.23 -10.86
C VAL A 254 -11.65 10.37 -11.86
N TYR A 255 -10.70 11.29 -11.99
CA TYR A 255 -10.77 12.38 -12.99
C TYR A 255 -10.82 11.88 -14.43
N TRP A 256 -10.19 10.74 -14.70
CA TRP A 256 -10.31 10.09 -16.02
C TRP A 256 -11.76 9.77 -16.39
N PHE A 257 -12.56 9.34 -15.42
CA PHE A 257 -13.96 8.94 -15.64
C PHE A 257 -14.95 10.10 -15.46
N LEU A 258 -14.78 10.93 -14.43
CA LEU A 258 -15.74 11.98 -14.07
C LEU A 258 -15.35 13.37 -14.58
N GLY A 259 -14.11 13.56 -15.04
CA GLY A 259 -13.53 14.87 -15.37
C GLY A 259 -13.08 15.64 -14.13
N GLU A 260 -12.34 16.73 -14.34
CA GLU A 260 -11.71 17.53 -13.30
C GLU A 260 -12.68 18.48 -12.57
N SER A 261 -13.94 18.53 -12.97
CA SER A 261 -14.99 19.35 -12.34
C SER A 261 -15.44 18.81 -10.98
N VAL A 262 -15.15 17.56 -10.66
CA VAL A 262 -15.44 16.98 -9.34
C VAL A 262 -14.36 17.40 -8.34
N PHE A 263 -14.77 17.77 -7.14
CA PHE A 263 -13.87 18.26 -6.12
C PHE A 263 -13.40 17.13 -5.20
N ILE A 264 -12.15 16.67 -5.36
CA ILE A 264 -11.54 15.64 -4.53
C ILE A 264 -10.44 16.28 -3.67
N ARG A 265 -10.49 16.05 -2.37
CA ARG A 265 -9.45 16.49 -1.44
C ARG A 265 -8.35 15.43 -1.39
N GLN A 266 -7.20 15.76 -1.95
CA GLN A 266 -5.99 14.94 -1.81
C GLN A 266 -5.23 15.37 -0.56
N ILE A 267 -4.80 14.39 0.26
CA ILE A 267 -3.98 14.65 1.44
C ILE A 267 -3.10 13.44 1.79
N GLU A 268 -1.85 13.69 2.05
CA GLU A 268 -0.83 12.70 2.41
C GLU A 268 0.16 13.21 3.45
N GLY A 269 0.96 12.31 3.98
CA GLY A 269 2.02 12.57 4.96
C GLY A 269 1.70 12.04 6.36
N GLU A 270 2.68 11.41 7.00
CA GLU A 270 2.59 10.62 8.25
C GLU A 270 2.10 11.44 9.46
N LYS A 271 2.19 12.75 9.37
CA LYS A 271 1.67 13.67 10.37
C LYS A 271 0.52 14.51 9.83
N HIS A 272 0.72 15.09 8.66
CA HIS A 272 -0.20 16.07 8.09
C HIS A 272 -1.59 15.48 7.82
N MET A 273 -1.66 14.25 7.32
CA MET A 273 -2.92 13.56 7.04
C MET A 273 -3.70 13.28 8.33
N TYR A 274 -3.04 12.79 9.39
CA TYR A 274 -3.71 12.49 10.65
C TYR A 274 -4.20 13.75 11.37
N GLU A 275 -3.37 14.81 11.43
CA GLU A 275 -3.80 16.12 11.95
C GLU A 275 -4.99 16.69 11.18
N TYR A 276 -5.02 16.50 9.86
CA TYR A 276 -6.15 16.94 9.05
C TYR A 276 -7.44 16.20 9.42
N LEU A 277 -7.38 14.88 9.57
CA LEU A 277 -8.55 14.09 9.98
C LEU A 277 -9.06 14.52 11.36
N GLU A 278 -8.17 14.69 12.34
CA GLU A 278 -8.53 15.14 13.68
C GLU A 278 -9.21 16.51 13.67
N ARG A 279 -8.61 17.50 12.99
CA ARG A 279 -9.14 18.87 12.93
C ARG A 279 -10.49 18.95 12.20
N ASN A 280 -10.75 18.04 11.26
CA ASN A 280 -11.96 18.05 10.44
C ASN A 280 -12.96 16.94 10.79
N ARG A 281 -12.69 16.12 11.82
CA ARG A 281 -13.48 14.94 12.19
C ARG A 281 -14.98 15.22 12.27
N GLU A 282 -15.37 16.30 12.94
CA GLU A 282 -16.78 16.65 13.07
C GLU A 282 -17.45 17.05 11.74
N LYS A 283 -16.72 17.76 10.87
CA LYS A 283 -17.23 18.15 9.55
C LYS A 283 -17.41 16.94 8.66
N ILE A 284 -16.44 16.03 8.70
CA ILE A 284 -16.44 14.77 7.92
C ILE A 284 -17.58 13.88 8.42
N ALA A 285 -17.67 13.65 9.73
CA ALA A 285 -18.71 12.82 10.33
C ALA A 285 -20.14 13.32 10.04
N LYS A 286 -20.33 14.64 9.93
CA LYS A 286 -21.64 15.29 9.70
C LYS A 286 -21.93 15.61 8.22
N ASP A 287 -21.19 15.05 7.27
CA ASP A 287 -21.34 15.31 5.81
C ASP A 287 -21.29 16.80 5.43
N LYS A 288 -20.45 17.58 6.13
CA LYS A 288 -20.29 19.02 5.89
C LYS A 288 -19.03 19.38 5.08
N THR A 289 -18.46 18.42 4.38
CA THR A 289 -17.34 18.65 3.48
C THR A 289 -17.83 18.87 2.05
N PRO A 290 -17.19 19.76 1.27
CA PRO A 290 -17.60 20.03 -0.10
C PRO A 290 -16.99 19.02 -1.10
N TYR A 291 -16.32 17.99 -0.61
CA TYR A 291 -15.57 17.05 -1.45
C TYR A 291 -16.44 15.89 -1.89
N LEU A 292 -16.17 15.39 -3.11
CA LEU A 292 -16.69 14.10 -3.52
C LEU A 292 -16.16 13.00 -2.58
N PHE A 293 -14.86 13.03 -2.31
CA PHE A 293 -14.22 12.26 -1.25
C PHE A 293 -12.83 12.83 -0.92
N ILE A 294 -12.22 12.29 0.12
CA ILE A 294 -10.86 12.58 0.56
C ILE A 294 -9.97 11.42 0.09
N ASP A 295 -9.03 11.71 -0.82
CA ASP A 295 -7.97 10.79 -1.25
C ASP A 295 -6.82 10.87 -0.24
N ALA A 296 -6.77 9.90 0.69
CA ALA A 296 -5.93 9.90 1.86
C ALA A 296 -4.82 8.83 1.76
N LEU A 297 -3.57 9.25 1.90
CA LEU A 297 -2.40 8.37 1.97
C LEU A 297 -1.54 8.72 3.19
N ASN A 298 -0.92 7.70 3.79
CA ASN A 298 0.04 7.89 4.88
C ASN A 298 1.36 8.47 4.35
N CYS A 299 1.96 7.87 3.34
CA CYS A 299 3.29 8.25 2.86
C CYS A 299 3.24 9.54 2.03
N ALA A 300 4.07 10.54 2.37
CA ALA A 300 4.08 11.87 1.75
C ALA A 300 4.34 11.81 0.24
N ASN A 301 5.25 10.93 -0.19
CA ASN A 301 5.59 10.75 -1.60
C ASN A 301 4.84 9.57 -2.25
N GLY A 302 3.75 9.09 -1.63
CA GLY A 302 2.98 7.93 -2.08
C GLY A 302 3.65 6.59 -1.79
N CYS A 303 3.00 5.50 -2.21
CA CYS A 303 3.49 4.15 -1.99
C CYS A 303 4.76 3.81 -2.78
N ILE A 304 5.13 4.60 -3.80
CA ILE A 304 6.43 4.43 -4.49
C ILE A 304 7.61 4.70 -3.56
N CYS A 305 7.42 5.53 -2.54
CA CYS A 305 8.34 5.80 -1.45
C CYS A 305 7.72 5.27 -0.15
N GLY A 306 7.16 4.06 -0.19
CA GLY A 306 6.45 3.46 0.94
C GLY A 306 7.41 3.00 2.03
N THR A 307 6.84 2.71 3.21
CA THR A 307 7.56 2.40 4.46
C THR A 307 8.45 1.14 4.41
N ALA A 308 8.39 0.35 3.35
CA ALA A 308 9.19 -0.85 3.13
C ALA A 308 9.89 -0.84 1.75
N VAL A 309 10.19 0.34 1.25
CA VAL A 309 11.08 0.59 0.11
C VAL A 309 12.48 0.89 0.64
N GLU A 310 13.51 0.41 -0.03
CA GLU A 310 14.91 0.70 0.36
C GLU A 310 15.15 2.22 0.41
N GLU A 311 15.89 2.68 1.42
CA GLU A 311 16.06 4.11 1.71
C GLU A 311 16.66 4.90 0.53
N ASP A 312 17.62 4.31 -0.19
CA ASP A 312 18.24 4.92 -1.38
C ASP A 312 17.24 5.12 -2.53
N LYS A 313 16.20 4.29 -2.62
CA LYS A 313 15.13 4.40 -3.61
C LYS A 313 14.06 5.41 -3.20
N ALA A 314 13.70 5.43 -1.92
CA ALA A 314 12.66 6.31 -1.41
C ALA A 314 13.01 7.81 -1.52
N ASN A 315 14.30 8.13 -1.56
CA ASN A 315 14.79 9.51 -1.56
C ASN A 315 15.08 10.07 -2.97
N THR A 316 14.64 9.41 -4.05
CA THR A 316 14.87 9.84 -5.43
C THR A 316 13.56 10.02 -6.20
N ASP A 317 13.58 10.88 -7.22
CA ASP A 317 12.46 11.03 -8.16
C ASP A 317 12.45 9.93 -9.25
N ASP A 318 13.40 9.01 -9.24
CA ASP A 318 13.55 8.00 -10.29
C ASP A 318 12.35 7.09 -10.40
N ALA A 319 11.80 6.63 -9.26
CA ALA A 319 10.61 5.80 -9.22
C ALA A 319 9.37 6.54 -9.74
N LEU A 320 9.21 7.84 -9.40
CA LEU A 320 8.15 8.68 -9.93
C LEU A 320 8.28 8.84 -11.44
N CYS A 321 9.48 9.15 -11.93
CA CYS A 321 9.75 9.28 -13.38
C CYS A 321 9.47 7.96 -14.13
N ALA A 322 9.86 6.81 -13.55
CA ALA A 322 9.59 5.50 -14.13
C ALA A 322 8.07 5.22 -14.21
N LEU A 323 7.33 5.55 -13.15
CA LEU A 323 5.88 5.35 -13.11
C LEU A 323 5.15 6.26 -14.09
N LEU A 324 5.59 7.50 -14.27
CA LEU A 324 5.05 8.41 -15.28
C LEU A 324 5.27 7.89 -16.70
N LYS A 325 6.41 7.26 -16.99
CA LYS A 325 6.66 6.59 -18.28
C LYS A 325 5.70 5.40 -18.49
N ILE A 326 5.47 4.59 -17.47
CA ILE A 326 4.47 3.51 -17.51
C ILE A 326 3.09 4.08 -17.81
N ARG A 327 2.67 5.15 -17.11
CA ARG A 327 1.40 5.85 -17.35
C ARG A 327 1.26 6.34 -18.79
N GLU A 328 2.30 6.96 -19.36
CA GLU A 328 2.28 7.44 -20.73
C GLU A 328 2.18 6.30 -21.74
N SER A 329 2.84 5.18 -21.54
CA SER A 329 2.71 4.00 -22.39
C SER A 329 1.26 3.46 -22.38
N VAL A 330 0.68 3.29 -21.19
CA VAL A 330 -0.71 2.84 -21.04
C VAL A 330 -1.70 3.79 -21.72
N LYS A 331 -1.51 5.12 -21.58
CA LYS A 331 -2.36 6.11 -22.23
C LYS A 331 -2.25 6.08 -23.76
N LYS A 332 -1.08 5.73 -24.29
CA LYS A 332 -0.88 5.56 -25.75
C LYS A 332 -1.53 4.28 -26.27
N ASP A 333 -1.32 3.16 -25.57
CA ASP A 333 -1.78 1.83 -26.01
C ASP A 333 -3.30 1.67 -25.84
N LYS A 334 -3.86 2.19 -24.75
CA LYS A 334 -5.30 2.28 -24.51
C LYS A 334 -5.87 3.65 -24.89
N GLY A 335 -5.18 4.35 -25.79
CA GLY A 335 -5.55 5.67 -26.24
C GLY A 335 -7.05 5.71 -26.52
N MET A 336 -7.80 6.49 -25.72
CA MET A 336 -9.22 6.66 -25.96
C MET A 336 -9.40 6.95 -27.43
N SER A 337 -10.09 6.05 -28.12
CA SER A 337 -10.49 6.31 -29.49
C SER A 337 -11.09 7.72 -29.57
N ALA A 338 -10.99 8.38 -30.69
CA ALA A 338 -11.59 9.71 -30.89
C ALA A 338 -13.09 9.71 -30.50
N TRP A 339 -13.73 8.53 -30.56
CA TRP A 339 -15.10 8.29 -30.13
C TRP A 339 -15.23 8.32 -28.58
N ALA A 340 -14.37 7.61 -27.85
CA ALA A 340 -14.42 7.59 -26.38
C ALA A 340 -14.12 8.97 -25.76
N LYS A 341 -13.32 9.81 -26.42
CA LYS A 341 -13.10 11.22 -26.02
C LYS A 341 -14.37 12.08 -26.09
N LYS A 342 -15.33 11.69 -26.90
CA LYS A 342 -16.63 12.40 -27.05
C LYS A 342 -17.69 11.92 -26.05
N LEU A 343 -17.46 10.81 -25.33
CA LEU A 343 -18.41 10.31 -24.34
C LEU A 343 -18.40 11.18 -23.10
N SER A 344 -19.58 11.40 -22.52
CA SER A 344 -19.68 12.00 -21.19
C SER A 344 -19.04 11.09 -20.13
N PRO A 345 -18.63 11.63 -18.98
CA PRO A 345 -18.07 10.82 -17.89
C PRO A 345 -18.94 9.62 -17.49
N LYS A 346 -20.26 9.81 -17.38
CA LYS A 346 -21.22 8.72 -17.10
C LYS A 346 -21.26 7.65 -18.18
N GLN A 347 -21.06 8.02 -19.44
CA GLN A 347 -21.01 7.06 -20.54
C GLN A 347 -19.70 6.28 -20.58
N ARG A 348 -18.59 6.87 -20.13
CA ARG A 348 -17.30 6.17 -20.00
C ARG A 348 -17.33 5.07 -18.93
N LEU A 349 -18.13 5.26 -17.88
CA LEU A 349 -18.33 4.28 -16.81
C LEU A 349 -19.10 3.02 -17.27
N LYS A 350 -19.89 3.10 -18.35
CA LYS A 350 -20.72 2.00 -18.85
C LYS A 350 -20.05 1.16 -19.94
N ASN A 351 -18.92 1.62 -20.46
CA ASN A 351 -18.11 0.95 -21.46
C ASN A 351 -16.79 0.45 -20.88
#